data_477a5d3ea9249b0fed02298e1f3926eb
#
_entry.id   477a5d3ea9249b0fed02298e1f3926eb
#
_cell.length_a   1.000
_cell.length_b   1.000
_cell.length_c   1.000
_cell.angle_alpha   90.00
_cell.angle_beta   90.00
_cell.angle_gamma   90.00
#
_symmetry.space_group_name_H-M   'P 1'
#
loop_
_entity.id
_entity.type
_entity.pdbx_description
1 polymer ?
#
loop_
_entity_poly.entity_id
_entity_poly.type
_entity_poly.pdbx_seq_one_letter_code
_entity_poly.pdbx_strand_id
1 'polypeptide(L)'
;MSLKNRRTHAPLIIVCLLFAACTKPAADPNRPASAGAGEPPQIASTDVVEAKPDALTLVKGESAYALVRLQIKNGYHINANPPTYPYLKATELELTPGNGISVDFVSYPDPLTKKFGFAEEPLKVYEGETIVKAMLKATPAAETGTHNLSGKLRVQACDDTVCYAPGVMNLMVPVTIK
;
A
#
# COMPACT_ATOMS: atom_id res chain seq x y z
N MET A 1 10.09 -82.19 8.17
CA MET A 1 10.89 -82.71 9.25
C MET A 1 11.35 -81.53 10.10
N SER A 2 10.96 -81.62 11.35
CA SER A 2 11.46 -81.00 12.58
C SER A 2 11.22 -79.50 12.81
N LEU A 3 10.15 -79.27 13.55
CA LEU A 3 9.84 -78.12 14.34
C LEU A 3 10.89 -77.86 15.41
N LYS A 4 11.35 -76.63 15.58
CA LYS A 4 12.04 -76.22 16.80
C LYS A 4 11.45 -74.91 17.31
N ASN A 5 10.57 -75.11 18.29
CA ASN A 5 9.93 -74.13 19.12
C ASN A 5 10.96 -73.34 19.97
N ARG A 6 11.02 -72.04 19.86
CA ARG A 6 11.76 -71.21 20.82
C ARG A 6 10.81 -70.14 21.39
N ARG A 7 10.42 -70.38 22.63
CA ARG A 7 9.79 -69.41 23.51
C ARG A 7 10.82 -68.31 23.85
N THR A 8 10.49 -67.09 23.55
CA THR A 8 11.25 -65.95 24.09
C THR A 8 10.28 -65.08 24.91
N HIS A 9 10.71 -64.87 26.16
CA HIS A 9 10.01 -64.14 27.18
C HIS A 9 9.99 -62.63 26.80
N ALA A 10 8.82 -62.02 26.87
CA ALA A 10 8.66 -60.57 26.74
C ALA A 10 8.95 -59.92 28.08
N PRO A 11 9.76 -58.88 28.13
CA PRO A 11 9.87 -58.05 29.33
C PRO A 11 8.73 -57.04 29.40
N LEU A 12 8.07 -56.98 30.54
CA LEU A 12 7.07 -56.04 30.92
C LEU A 12 7.72 -54.64 31.07
N ILE A 13 7.49 -53.76 30.12
CA ILE A 13 7.94 -52.36 30.23
C ILE A 13 6.84 -51.56 30.96
N ILE A 14 7.14 -51.18 32.19
CA ILE A 14 6.34 -50.26 32.98
C ILE A 14 6.57 -48.86 32.42
N VAL A 15 5.55 -48.32 31.71
CA VAL A 15 5.56 -46.94 31.25
C VAL A 15 5.10 -46.04 32.42
N CYS A 16 6.07 -45.37 33.05
CA CYS A 16 5.77 -44.27 33.98
C CYS A 16 5.27 -43.06 33.21
N LEU A 17 3.95 -42.80 33.26
CA LEU A 17 3.34 -41.54 32.79
C LEU A 17 3.72 -40.42 33.77
N LEU A 18 4.73 -39.65 33.43
CA LEU A 18 5.01 -38.36 34.06
C LEU A 18 3.99 -37.31 33.56
N PHE A 19 2.99 -37.05 34.37
CA PHE A 19 2.14 -35.88 34.19
C PHE A 19 2.96 -34.61 34.49
N ALA A 20 3.44 -33.93 33.45
CA ALA A 20 3.97 -32.59 33.58
C ALA A 20 2.79 -31.63 33.78
N ALA A 21 2.56 -31.28 35.05
CA ALA A 21 1.63 -30.19 35.38
C ALA A 21 2.24 -28.86 34.91
N CYS A 22 1.73 -28.31 33.79
CA CYS A 22 2.00 -26.93 33.41
C CYS A 22 1.36 -25.99 34.43
N THR A 23 2.10 -25.60 35.46
CA THR A 23 1.71 -24.48 36.33
C THR A 23 1.89 -23.19 35.54
N LYS A 24 0.76 -22.52 35.20
CA LYS A 24 0.78 -21.12 34.74
C LYS A 24 1.50 -20.29 35.82
N PRO A 25 2.51 -19.47 35.47
CA PRO A 25 3.06 -18.53 36.43
C PRO A 25 1.96 -17.57 36.87
N ALA A 26 1.72 -17.48 38.17
CA ALA A 26 0.82 -16.50 38.74
C ALA A 26 1.33 -15.09 38.40
N ALA A 27 0.44 -14.23 37.90
CA ALA A 27 0.76 -12.84 37.68
C ALA A 27 1.15 -12.19 39.00
N ASP A 28 2.33 -11.60 39.08
CA ASP A 28 2.82 -10.84 40.22
C ASP A 28 1.97 -9.56 40.36
N PRO A 29 1.16 -9.39 41.41
CA PRO A 29 0.28 -8.22 41.59
C PRO A 29 1.07 -6.92 41.86
N ASN A 30 2.38 -7.01 42.04
CA ASN A 30 3.26 -5.86 42.32
C ASN A 30 4.17 -5.50 41.13
N ARG A 31 3.98 -6.15 39.97
CA ARG A 31 4.68 -5.71 38.77
C ARG A 31 4.02 -4.39 38.30
N PRO A 32 4.72 -3.25 38.36
CA PRO A 32 4.16 -2.02 37.79
C PRO A 32 3.83 -2.34 36.33
N ALA A 33 2.59 -2.12 35.93
CA ALA A 33 2.20 -2.14 34.53
C ALA A 33 3.21 -1.22 33.83
N SER A 34 4.07 -1.80 32.98
CA SER A 34 4.83 -1.00 32.03
C SER A 34 3.78 -0.20 31.26
N ALA A 35 3.55 1.04 31.68
CA ALA A 35 2.90 2.02 30.83
C ALA A 35 3.73 1.98 29.55
N GLY A 36 3.15 1.39 28.50
CA GLY A 36 3.76 1.38 27.20
C GLY A 36 4.12 2.82 26.90
N ALA A 37 5.43 3.12 26.86
CA ALA A 37 5.90 4.35 26.26
C ALA A 37 5.24 4.34 24.88
N GLY A 38 4.23 5.19 24.68
CA GLY A 38 3.50 5.28 23.44
C GLY A 38 4.57 5.50 22.37
N GLU A 39 4.62 4.55 21.44
CA GLU A 39 5.47 4.70 20.25
C GLU A 39 5.15 6.08 19.67
N PRO A 40 6.14 6.94 19.38
CA PRO A 40 5.85 8.26 18.86
C PRO A 40 4.93 8.09 17.64
N PRO A 41 3.94 8.97 17.44
CA PRO A 41 2.97 8.82 16.37
C PRO A 41 3.72 8.67 15.04
N GLN A 42 3.61 7.47 14.43
CA GLN A 42 4.21 7.23 13.14
C GLN A 42 3.38 7.98 12.10
N ILE A 43 4.03 8.89 11.37
CA ILE A 43 3.41 9.61 10.25
C ILE A 43 3.09 8.57 9.17
N ALA A 44 1.83 8.51 8.74
CA ALA A 44 1.49 7.72 7.56
C ALA A 44 1.82 8.51 6.28
N SER A 45 2.27 7.82 5.23
CA SER A 45 2.55 8.46 3.93
C SER A 45 1.33 9.23 3.38
N THR A 46 0.12 8.79 3.72
CA THR A 46 -1.14 9.44 3.33
C THR A 46 -1.45 10.72 4.12
N ASP A 47 -0.84 10.93 5.28
CA ASP A 47 -1.11 12.11 6.11
C ASP A 47 -0.44 13.38 5.58
N VAL A 48 0.54 13.20 4.70
CA VAL A 48 1.34 14.31 4.14
C VAL A 48 1.04 14.60 2.67
N VAL A 49 0.03 13.91 2.10
CA VAL A 49 -0.42 14.10 0.72
C VAL A 49 -1.93 14.30 0.69
N GLU A 50 -2.39 15.36 0.04
CA GLU A 50 -3.78 15.52 -0.35
C GLU A 50 -3.91 15.21 -1.84
N ALA A 51 -4.91 14.38 -2.22
CA ALA A 51 -5.16 14.04 -3.60
C ALA A 51 -6.56 14.54 -4.02
N LYS A 52 -6.61 15.37 -5.06
CA LYS A 52 -7.82 16.03 -5.55
C LYS A 52 -8.02 15.76 -7.04
N PRO A 53 -8.94 14.86 -7.42
CA PRO A 53 -9.33 14.71 -8.82
C PRO A 53 -10.09 15.93 -9.32
N ASP A 54 -9.79 16.39 -10.53
CA ASP A 54 -10.57 17.41 -11.23
C ASP A 54 -11.80 16.74 -11.88
N ALA A 55 -12.90 17.49 -11.97
CA ALA A 55 -14.07 17.04 -12.74
C ALA A 55 -13.77 17.06 -14.25
N LEU A 56 -14.12 15.98 -14.95
CA LEU A 56 -13.89 15.81 -16.38
C LEU A 56 -15.20 15.77 -17.15
N THR A 57 -15.27 16.45 -18.30
CA THR A 57 -16.30 16.20 -19.33
C THR A 57 -15.69 15.38 -20.44
N LEU A 58 -16.34 14.26 -20.81
CA LEU A 58 -15.88 13.31 -21.81
C LEU A 58 -17.01 13.08 -22.84
N VAL A 59 -16.69 13.22 -24.12
CA VAL A 59 -17.64 12.98 -25.21
C VAL A 59 -17.61 11.51 -25.62
N LYS A 60 -18.78 10.94 -25.95
CA LYS A 60 -18.88 9.56 -26.43
C LYS A 60 -17.97 9.31 -27.63
N GLY A 61 -17.23 8.23 -27.61
CA GLY A 61 -16.25 7.84 -28.63
C GLY A 61 -14.91 8.56 -28.54
N GLU A 62 -14.79 9.58 -27.67
CA GLU A 62 -13.55 10.36 -27.52
C GLU A 62 -12.73 9.98 -26.30
N SER A 63 -11.50 10.50 -26.25
CA SER A 63 -10.58 10.35 -25.14
C SER A 63 -10.20 11.71 -24.56
N ALA A 64 -10.01 11.77 -23.23
CA ALA A 64 -9.51 12.97 -22.54
C ALA A 64 -8.72 12.59 -21.28
N TYR A 65 -7.91 13.53 -20.79
CA TYR A 65 -7.17 13.35 -19.56
C TYR A 65 -7.98 13.70 -18.32
N ALA A 66 -8.15 12.73 -17.43
CA ALA A 66 -8.51 13.01 -16.05
C ALA A 66 -7.25 13.44 -15.28
N LEU A 67 -7.35 14.52 -14.53
CA LEU A 67 -6.24 15.08 -13.76
C LEU A 67 -6.47 14.79 -12.28
N VAL A 68 -5.44 14.28 -11.62
CA VAL A 68 -5.40 14.11 -10.16
C VAL A 68 -4.30 14.99 -9.62
N ARG A 69 -4.68 16.07 -8.92
CA ARG A 69 -3.75 16.99 -8.29
C ARG A 69 -3.32 16.41 -6.95
N LEU A 70 -2.02 16.34 -6.72
CA LEU A 70 -1.42 15.93 -5.46
C LEU A 70 -0.79 17.15 -4.81
N GLN A 71 -1.20 17.46 -3.60
CA GLN A 71 -0.55 18.49 -2.78
C GLN A 71 0.25 17.80 -1.69
N ILE A 72 1.57 17.91 -1.76
CA ILE A 72 2.51 17.31 -0.81
C ILE A 72 2.89 18.38 0.20
N LYS A 73 2.78 18.06 1.49
CA LYS A 73 3.14 19.01 2.58
C LYS A 73 4.62 19.38 2.51
N ASN A 74 4.92 20.65 2.85
CA ASN A 74 6.29 21.14 2.93
C ASN A 74 7.16 20.28 3.86
N GLY A 75 8.40 20.02 3.45
CA GLY A 75 9.34 19.15 4.17
C GLY A 75 9.16 17.67 3.86
N TYR A 76 8.15 17.30 3.04
CA TYR A 76 7.92 15.94 2.57
C TYR A 76 8.04 15.84 1.06
N HIS A 77 8.30 14.64 0.59
CA HIS A 77 8.31 14.26 -0.81
C HIS A 77 7.79 12.84 -0.94
N ILE A 78 7.30 12.49 -2.12
CA ILE A 78 6.85 11.14 -2.43
C ILE A 78 7.71 10.57 -3.56
N ASN A 79 7.92 9.25 -3.53
CA ASN A 79 8.70 8.60 -4.58
C ASN A 79 8.03 8.77 -5.95
N ALA A 80 8.85 9.05 -6.96
CA ALA A 80 8.38 9.18 -8.34
C ALA A 80 7.95 7.83 -8.95
N ASN A 81 7.39 7.89 -10.15
CA ASN A 81 7.12 6.73 -10.98
C ASN A 81 7.83 6.89 -12.33
N PRO A 82 8.85 6.04 -12.66
CA PRO A 82 9.38 4.96 -11.82
C PRO A 82 10.22 5.49 -10.64
N PRO A 83 10.32 4.72 -9.53
CA PRO A 83 11.15 5.08 -8.39
C PRO A 83 12.63 4.86 -8.71
N THR A 84 13.53 5.46 -7.91
CA THR A 84 14.98 5.30 -8.09
C THR A 84 15.44 3.87 -7.85
N TYR A 85 14.94 3.24 -6.78
CA TYR A 85 15.29 1.87 -6.42
C TYR A 85 14.08 0.94 -6.45
N PRO A 86 14.27 -0.34 -6.80
CA PRO A 86 13.15 -1.31 -6.92
C PRO A 86 12.46 -1.62 -5.59
N TYR A 87 13.10 -1.39 -4.46
CA TYR A 87 12.51 -1.58 -3.13
C TYR A 87 11.63 -0.40 -2.68
N LEU A 88 11.79 0.78 -3.27
CA LEU A 88 10.94 1.94 -3.03
C LEU A 88 9.60 1.76 -3.73
N LYS A 89 8.53 2.21 -3.08
CA LYS A 89 7.19 2.15 -3.68
C LYS A 89 6.92 3.43 -4.47
N ALA A 90 6.66 3.25 -5.76
CA ALA A 90 6.29 4.34 -6.65
C ALA A 90 4.97 4.99 -6.23
N THR A 91 4.80 6.27 -6.56
CA THR A 91 3.48 6.89 -6.67
C THR A 91 2.74 6.21 -7.81
N GLU A 92 1.56 5.62 -7.53
CA GLU A 92 0.82 4.84 -8.52
C GLU A 92 -0.67 5.10 -8.40
N LEU A 93 -1.27 5.53 -9.50
CA LEU A 93 -2.70 5.75 -9.64
C LEU A 93 -3.31 4.58 -10.42
N GLU A 94 -4.28 3.92 -9.81
CA GLU A 94 -5.13 2.91 -10.43
C GLU A 94 -6.57 3.44 -10.48
N LEU A 95 -7.19 3.44 -11.65
CA LEU A 95 -8.61 3.75 -11.81
C LEU A 95 -9.34 2.49 -12.28
N THR A 96 -10.53 2.26 -11.72
CA THR A 96 -11.37 1.12 -12.10
C THR A 96 -12.24 1.53 -13.28
N PRO A 97 -12.12 0.88 -14.46
CA PRO A 97 -13.00 1.10 -15.59
C PRO A 97 -14.46 0.82 -15.24
N GLY A 98 -15.39 1.55 -15.87
CA GLY A 98 -16.82 1.34 -15.65
C GLY A 98 -17.68 2.29 -16.47
N ASN A 99 -19.00 2.04 -16.56
CA ASN A 99 -19.98 2.88 -17.23
C ASN A 99 -19.64 3.21 -18.71
N GLY A 100 -18.98 2.29 -19.40
CA GLY A 100 -18.52 2.52 -20.76
C GLY A 100 -17.27 3.41 -20.87
N ILE A 101 -16.57 3.65 -19.75
CA ILE A 101 -15.30 4.37 -19.72
C ILE A 101 -14.16 3.35 -19.48
N SER A 102 -13.15 3.38 -20.34
CA SER A 102 -11.88 2.65 -20.17
C SER A 102 -10.78 3.60 -19.72
N VAL A 103 -9.74 3.01 -19.13
CA VAL A 103 -8.50 3.69 -18.78
C VAL A 103 -7.41 3.15 -19.70
N ASP A 104 -6.87 3.99 -20.58
CA ASP A 104 -5.88 3.56 -21.57
C ASP A 104 -4.48 3.50 -20.94
N PHE A 105 -4.09 4.57 -20.25
CA PHE A 105 -2.81 4.63 -19.51
C PHE A 105 -2.82 5.75 -18.48
N VAL A 106 -1.86 5.67 -17.56
CA VAL A 106 -1.59 6.74 -16.57
C VAL A 106 -0.20 7.29 -16.85
N SER A 107 -0.07 8.62 -16.86
CA SER A 107 1.20 9.32 -17.02
C SER A 107 1.53 10.15 -15.80
N TYR A 108 2.80 10.18 -15.47
CA TYR A 108 3.35 10.88 -14.32
C TYR A 108 4.24 12.03 -14.79
N PRO A 109 4.35 13.13 -14.01
CA PRO A 109 5.21 14.25 -14.38
C PRO A 109 6.68 13.86 -14.26
N ASP A 110 7.55 14.69 -14.85
CA ASP A 110 8.99 14.55 -14.67
C ASP A 110 9.36 14.71 -13.18
N PRO A 111 10.17 13.79 -12.62
CA PRO A 111 10.55 13.85 -11.24
C PRO A 111 11.64 14.90 -10.97
N LEU A 112 11.66 15.42 -9.75
CA LEU A 112 12.82 16.09 -9.22
C LEU A 112 13.86 15.04 -8.80
N THR A 113 15.15 15.36 -8.98
CA THR A 113 16.26 14.54 -8.46
C THR A 113 16.84 15.21 -7.25
N LYS A 114 16.73 14.59 -6.08
CA LYS A 114 17.13 15.19 -4.79
C LYS A 114 18.05 14.26 -3.99
N LYS A 115 19.14 14.80 -3.44
CA LYS A 115 20.07 14.06 -2.56
C LYS A 115 19.57 14.10 -1.13
N PHE A 116 19.52 12.94 -0.50
CA PHE A 116 19.14 12.75 0.91
C PHE A 116 20.30 12.13 1.67
N GLY A 117 20.44 12.48 2.97
CA GLY A 117 21.51 11.96 3.81
C GLY A 117 21.44 10.45 4.05
N PHE A 118 20.26 9.87 3.96
CA PHE A 118 20.01 8.44 4.15
C PHE A 118 20.12 7.58 2.86
N ALA A 119 20.27 8.21 1.68
CA ALA A 119 20.32 7.52 0.40
C ALA A 119 21.70 7.65 -0.25
N GLU A 120 22.22 6.54 -0.82
CA GLU A 120 23.51 6.53 -1.52
C GLU A 120 23.47 7.38 -2.79
N GLU A 121 22.40 7.22 -3.59
CA GLU A 121 22.16 7.96 -4.82
C GLU A 121 21.05 9.00 -4.63
N PRO A 122 21.02 10.07 -5.44
CA PRO A 122 19.89 10.99 -5.46
C PRO A 122 18.58 10.26 -5.82
N LEU A 123 17.51 10.57 -5.10
CA LEU A 123 16.20 9.98 -5.33
C LEU A 123 15.37 10.79 -6.32
N LYS A 124 14.59 10.10 -7.14
CA LYS A 124 13.54 10.67 -7.99
C LYS A 124 12.26 10.83 -7.16
N VAL A 125 11.80 12.05 -6.99
CA VAL A 125 10.69 12.38 -6.08
C VAL A 125 9.76 13.42 -6.68
N TYR A 126 8.56 13.56 -6.10
CA TYR A 126 7.65 14.68 -6.30
C TYR A 126 7.53 15.46 -5.00
N GLU A 127 7.43 16.79 -5.12
CA GLU A 127 7.28 17.74 -4.01
C GLU A 127 6.23 18.80 -4.37
N GLY A 128 5.64 19.45 -3.35
CA GLY A 128 4.68 20.52 -3.53
C GLY A 128 3.44 20.07 -4.32
N GLU A 129 3.05 20.84 -5.33
CA GLU A 129 1.95 20.47 -6.22
C GLU A 129 2.47 19.63 -7.39
N THR A 130 1.85 18.48 -7.62
CA THR A 130 2.14 17.61 -8.77
C THR A 130 0.85 17.06 -9.36
N ILE A 131 0.84 16.74 -10.68
CA ILE A 131 -0.35 16.31 -11.39
C ILE A 131 -0.11 14.97 -12.07
N VAL A 132 -0.87 13.95 -11.64
CA VAL A 132 -0.95 12.65 -12.33
C VAL A 132 -2.10 12.70 -13.32
N LYS A 133 -1.90 12.18 -14.53
CA LYS A 133 -2.87 12.20 -15.62
C LYS A 133 -3.26 10.79 -16.03
N ALA A 134 -4.55 10.51 -16.10
CA ALA A 134 -5.07 9.26 -16.64
C ALA A 134 -5.80 9.53 -17.97
N MET A 135 -5.40 8.85 -19.04
CA MET A 135 -6.12 8.90 -20.31
C MET A 135 -7.35 8.01 -20.21
N LEU A 136 -8.52 8.65 -20.26
CA LEU A 136 -9.82 7.98 -20.26
C LEU A 136 -10.42 8.00 -21.65
N LYS A 137 -11.15 6.96 -22.02
CA LYS A 137 -11.87 6.85 -23.27
C LYS A 137 -13.32 6.42 -23.02
N ALA A 138 -14.28 7.19 -23.50
CA ALA A 138 -15.69 6.79 -23.50
C ALA A 138 -16.01 5.98 -24.76
N THR A 139 -16.66 4.83 -24.59
CA THR A 139 -17.19 4.07 -25.75
C THR A 139 -18.35 4.85 -26.39
N PRO A 140 -18.69 4.61 -27.68
CA PRO A 140 -19.88 5.18 -28.31
C PRO A 140 -21.19 4.82 -27.61
N ALA A 141 -21.21 3.68 -26.89
CA ALA A 141 -22.37 3.18 -26.14
C ALA A 141 -22.35 3.60 -24.65
N ALA A 142 -21.41 4.43 -24.22
CA ALA A 142 -21.35 4.89 -22.84
C ALA A 142 -22.62 5.65 -22.44
N GLU A 143 -23.07 5.49 -21.20
CA GLU A 143 -24.27 6.18 -20.71
C GLU A 143 -23.98 7.66 -20.47
N THR A 144 -24.85 8.53 -21.01
CA THR A 144 -24.78 9.97 -20.76
C THR A 144 -25.10 10.28 -19.30
N GLY A 145 -24.41 11.25 -18.71
CA GLY A 145 -24.61 11.64 -17.32
C GLY A 145 -23.31 11.71 -16.54
N THR A 146 -23.41 11.97 -15.25
CA THR A 146 -22.26 12.05 -14.35
C THR A 146 -22.02 10.71 -13.66
N HIS A 147 -20.81 10.21 -13.80
CA HIS A 147 -20.33 8.95 -13.23
C HIS A 147 -19.13 9.24 -12.33
N ASN A 148 -18.95 8.43 -11.30
CA ASN A 148 -17.77 8.48 -10.44
C ASN A 148 -16.94 7.23 -10.67
N LEU A 149 -15.73 7.38 -11.21
CA LEU A 149 -14.77 6.28 -11.33
C LEU A 149 -14.02 6.12 -10.02
N SER A 150 -14.09 4.92 -9.45
CA SER A 150 -13.28 4.58 -8.28
C SER A 150 -11.81 4.48 -8.65
N GLY A 151 -10.95 4.96 -7.76
CA GLY A 151 -9.51 4.87 -7.93
C GLY A 151 -8.79 4.64 -6.63
N LYS A 152 -7.54 4.19 -6.75
CA LYS A 152 -6.59 4.06 -5.65
C LYS A 152 -5.32 4.78 -6.02
N LEU A 153 -4.82 5.61 -5.10
CA LEU A 153 -3.51 6.24 -5.22
C LEU A 153 -2.60 5.68 -4.13
N ARG A 154 -1.56 4.96 -4.52
CA ARG A 154 -0.49 4.52 -3.64
C ARG A 154 0.62 5.57 -3.62
N VAL A 155 1.10 5.91 -2.43
CA VAL A 155 2.23 6.81 -2.21
C VAL A 155 3.16 6.25 -1.14
N GLN A 156 4.44 6.54 -1.26
CA GLN A 156 5.42 6.38 -0.19
C GLN A 156 6.10 7.71 0.02
N ALA A 157 5.85 8.31 1.18
CA ALA A 157 6.43 9.58 1.56
C ALA A 157 7.75 9.39 2.31
N CYS A 158 8.62 10.37 2.17
CA CYS A 158 9.87 10.50 2.90
C CYS A 158 10.01 11.96 3.38
N ASP A 159 10.79 12.17 4.44
CA ASP A 159 11.35 13.46 4.80
C ASP A 159 12.86 13.49 4.51
N ASP A 160 13.60 14.43 5.08
CA ASP A 160 15.04 14.54 4.85
C ASP A 160 15.85 13.44 5.59
N THR A 161 15.21 12.64 6.44
CA THR A 161 15.86 11.64 7.32
C THR A 161 15.44 10.21 7.07
N VAL A 162 14.18 9.97 6.67
CA VAL A 162 13.62 8.61 6.55
C VAL A 162 12.45 8.56 5.56
N CYS A 163 12.22 7.36 4.99
CA CYS A 163 10.99 7.04 4.26
C CYS A 163 10.01 6.28 5.15
N TYR A 164 8.75 6.68 5.09
CA TYR A 164 7.64 6.09 5.85
C TYR A 164 7.08 4.85 5.15
N ALA A 165 6.24 4.11 5.87
CA ALA A 165 5.50 3.01 5.25
C ALA A 165 4.60 3.52 4.12
N PRO A 166 4.52 2.81 2.97
CA PRO A 166 3.62 3.19 1.89
C PRO A 166 2.16 3.16 2.36
N GLY A 167 1.36 4.10 1.82
CA GLY A 167 -0.08 4.17 2.08
C GLY A 167 -0.88 4.19 0.79
N VAL A 168 -2.18 3.91 0.90
CA VAL A 168 -3.13 3.93 -0.22
C VAL A 168 -4.31 4.83 0.13
N MET A 169 -4.63 5.76 -0.74
CA MET A 169 -5.82 6.62 -0.67
C MET A 169 -6.85 6.17 -1.70
N ASN A 170 -8.14 6.11 -1.31
CA ASN A 170 -9.23 5.89 -2.23
C ASN A 170 -9.66 7.23 -2.84
N LEU A 171 -9.91 7.24 -4.15
CA LEU A 171 -10.31 8.41 -4.92
C LEU A 171 -11.62 8.14 -5.64
N MET A 172 -12.33 9.21 -5.95
CA MET A 172 -13.50 9.20 -6.84
C MET A 172 -13.30 10.29 -7.89
N VAL A 173 -13.12 9.89 -9.14
CA VAL A 173 -12.93 10.81 -10.27
C VAL A 173 -14.29 11.09 -10.90
N PRO A 174 -14.83 12.33 -10.80
CA PRO A 174 -16.11 12.67 -11.40
C PRO A 174 -15.94 12.88 -12.91
N VAL A 175 -16.69 12.10 -13.71
CA VAL A 175 -16.69 12.15 -15.18
C VAL A 175 -18.10 12.36 -15.67
N THR A 176 -18.34 13.44 -16.43
CA THR A 176 -19.62 13.70 -17.10
C THR A 176 -19.52 13.32 -18.56
N ILE A 177 -20.32 12.33 -19.00
CA ILE A 177 -20.40 11.88 -20.40
C ILE A 177 -21.50 12.67 -21.14
N LYS A 178 -21.13 13.22 -22.31
CA LYS A 178 -22.04 13.94 -23.24
C LYS A 178 -22.17 13.22 -24.56
#